data_97528ea25e9b59d8ae5a89d5e9079c21
#
_entry.id   97528ea25e9b59d8ae5a89d5e9079c21
#
_cell.length_a   1.000
_cell.length_b   1.000
_cell.length_c   1.000
_cell.angle_alpha   90.00
_cell.angle_beta   90.00
_cell.angle_gamma   90.00
#
_symmetry.space_group_name_H-M   'P 1'
#
loop_
_entity.id
_entity.type
_entity.pdbx_description
1 polymer ?
#
loop_
_entity_poly.entity_id
_entity_poly.type
_entity_poly.pdbx_seq_one_letter_code
_entity_poly.pdbx_strand_id
1 'polypeptide(L)'
;MRLGWTWCLRVALALASPALVGCGPNQLAIQAMRENESLRNEKGQLQRAVLERDAAIAAMQKQVDDLQTLGHDRPVAFFSPVKLEIASLSGGADYDGKPGDDGINVYLRPKDADGDVVKVPGRMKVQLTDNTNLNTPRIIGVYSFDNLEEVRRTWHGKLGTQHFTLKCPFPGGVALPASRTLVVSAEFLDLLTGKTLTASQEVKFAVPSP
;
A
#
# COMPACT_ATOMS: atom_id res chain seq x y z
N MET A 1 -43.75 -112.58 -18.03
CA MET A 1 -45.04 -111.81 -17.90
C MET A 1 -44.82 -110.58 -17.09
N ARG A 2 -45.31 -109.47 -17.61
CA ARG A 2 -45.44 -108.13 -17.07
C ARG A 2 -44.27 -107.13 -17.36
N LEU A 3 -44.49 -106.55 -18.49
CA LEU A 3 -44.02 -105.33 -18.99
C LEU A 3 -44.56 -104.10 -18.18
N GLY A 4 -43.77 -103.08 -18.16
CA GLY A 4 -44.31 -101.80 -18.48
C GLY A 4 -44.48 -100.82 -17.35
N TRP A 5 -44.05 -99.68 -17.51
CA TRP A 5 -44.40 -98.41 -16.86
C TRP A 5 -43.28 -97.72 -16.13
N THR A 6 -42.31 -97.30 -16.80
CA THR A 6 -41.34 -96.31 -16.28
C THR A 6 -40.84 -95.32 -17.33
N TRP A 7 -41.72 -94.91 -18.26
CA TRP A 7 -41.28 -93.99 -19.33
C TRP A 7 -42.02 -92.64 -19.41
N CYS A 8 -42.75 -92.23 -18.43
CA CYS A 8 -43.51 -90.96 -18.43
C CYS A 8 -43.07 -89.93 -17.41
N LEU A 9 -41.92 -90.06 -16.71
CA LEU A 9 -41.57 -89.13 -15.67
C LEU A 9 -40.20 -88.42 -15.93
N ARG A 10 -39.77 -88.28 -17.16
CA ARG A 10 -38.49 -87.59 -17.47
C ARG A 10 -38.58 -86.39 -18.41
N VAL A 11 -39.77 -85.87 -18.75
CA VAL A 11 -39.91 -84.75 -19.70
C VAL A 11 -40.42 -83.48 -19.10
N ALA A 12 -40.66 -83.38 -17.79
CA ALA A 12 -41.27 -82.20 -17.16
C ALA A 12 -40.37 -81.39 -16.23
N LEU A 13 -39.01 -81.52 -16.33
CA LEU A 13 -38.12 -80.78 -15.41
C LEU A 13 -37.03 -79.95 -16.13
N ALA A 14 -37.33 -79.44 -17.35
CA ALA A 14 -36.35 -78.68 -18.15
C ALA A 14 -36.83 -77.29 -18.59
N LEU A 15 -37.74 -76.59 -17.89
CA LEU A 15 -38.20 -75.24 -18.28
C LEU A 15 -38.52 -74.37 -17.04
N ALA A 16 -37.59 -74.19 -16.15
CA ALA A 16 -37.67 -73.09 -15.15
C ALA A 16 -36.26 -72.64 -14.78
N SER A 17 -35.54 -72.03 -15.72
CA SER A 17 -34.40 -71.18 -15.42
C SER A 17 -34.95 -69.77 -15.18
N PRO A 18 -35.03 -69.26 -13.96
CA PRO A 18 -35.27 -67.82 -13.78
C PRO A 18 -34.03 -67.09 -14.31
N ALA A 19 -34.20 -66.36 -15.42
CA ALA A 19 -33.25 -65.34 -15.85
C ALA A 19 -33.16 -64.29 -14.77
N LEU A 20 -32.23 -64.46 -13.82
CA LEU A 20 -31.75 -63.40 -12.96
C LEU A 20 -31.03 -62.40 -13.87
N VAL A 21 -31.79 -61.51 -14.51
CA VAL A 21 -31.29 -60.26 -15.05
C VAL A 21 -30.84 -59.46 -13.87
N GLY A 22 -29.59 -59.64 -13.46
CA GLY A 22 -28.94 -58.77 -12.47
C GLY A 22 -28.87 -57.36 -13.08
N CYS A 23 -29.73 -56.45 -12.59
CA CYS A 23 -29.51 -55.03 -12.75
C CYS A 23 -28.24 -54.67 -12.00
N GLY A 24 -27.07 -54.87 -12.63
CA GLY A 24 -25.82 -54.33 -12.17
C GLY A 24 -25.92 -52.80 -12.22
N PRO A 25 -25.47 -52.09 -11.22
CA PRO A 25 -25.52 -50.62 -11.23
C PRO A 25 -24.80 -50.10 -12.47
N ASN A 26 -25.52 -49.28 -13.23
CA ASN A 26 -24.99 -48.68 -14.46
C ASN A 26 -23.73 -47.89 -14.10
N GLN A 27 -22.61 -48.19 -14.76
CA GLN A 27 -21.31 -47.51 -14.48
C GLN A 27 -21.42 -46.00 -14.54
N LEU A 28 -22.24 -45.46 -15.42
CA LEU A 28 -22.56 -44.02 -15.50
C LEU A 28 -23.24 -43.50 -14.21
N ALA A 29 -24.13 -44.28 -13.62
CA ALA A 29 -24.75 -43.89 -12.35
C ALA A 29 -23.74 -43.85 -11.18
N ILE A 30 -22.82 -44.83 -11.16
CA ILE A 30 -21.74 -44.85 -10.13
C ILE A 30 -20.80 -43.69 -10.31
N GLN A 31 -20.42 -43.35 -11.54
CA GLN A 31 -19.58 -42.17 -11.83
C GLN A 31 -20.30 -40.88 -11.41
N ALA A 32 -21.55 -40.70 -11.77
CA ALA A 32 -22.34 -39.52 -11.36
C ALA A 32 -22.49 -39.39 -9.84
N MET A 33 -22.65 -40.54 -9.15
CA MET A 33 -22.69 -40.52 -7.67
C MET A 33 -21.36 -40.09 -7.04
N ARG A 34 -20.22 -40.60 -7.53
CA ARG A 34 -18.89 -40.22 -7.07
C ARG A 34 -18.59 -38.75 -7.33
N GLU A 35 -18.93 -38.25 -8.53
CA GLU A 35 -18.77 -36.86 -8.90
C GLU A 35 -19.63 -35.96 -8.00
N ASN A 36 -20.88 -36.34 -7.73
CA ASN A 36 -21.77 -35.59 -6.87
C ASN A 36 -21.26 -35.56 -5.41
N GLU A 37 -20.68 -36.64 -4.93
CA GLU A 37 -20.06 -36.71 -3.60
C GLU A 37 -18.81 -35.85 -3.53
N SER A 38 -17.94 -35.87 -4.57
CA SER A 38 -16.78 -35.00 -4.69
C SER A 38 -17.16 -33.53 -4.68
N LEU A 39 -18.14 -33.14 -5.50
CA LEU A 39 -18.64 -31.75 -5.55
C LEU A 39 -19.27 -31.29 -4.23
N ARG A 40 -19.97 -32.17 -3.52
CA ARG A 40 -20.50 -31.87 -2.17
C ARG A 40 -19.40 -31.64 -1.17
N ASN A 41 -18.33 -32.44 -1.22
CA ASN A 41 -17.16 -32.30 -0.35
C ASN A 41 -16.40 -31.00 -0.66
N GLU A 42 -16.17 -30.71 -1.93
CA GLU A 42 -15.55 -29.48 -2.38
C GLU A 42 -16.36 -28.25 -1.96
N LYS A 43 -17.67 -28.26 -2.20
CA LYS A 43 -18.58 -27.22 -1.74
C LYS A 43 -18.49 -27.02 -0.24
N GLY A 44 -18.45 -28.10 0.55
CA GLY A 44 -18.32 -28.04 2.01
C GLY A 44 -16.97 -27.46 2.46
N GLN A 45 -15.89 -27.75 1.72
CA GLN A 45 -14.57 -27.15 2.00
C GLN A 45 -14.54 -25.65 1.66
N LEU A 46 -15.08 -25.28 0.49
CA LEU A 46 -15.17 -23.88 0.06
C LEU A 46 -16.03 -23.06 1.03
N GLN A 47 -17.17 -23.60 1.47
CA GLN A 47 -18.02 -22.91 2.46
C GLN A 47 -17.29 -22.67 3.78
N ARG A 48 -16.53 -23.64 4.27
CA ARG A 48 -15.70 -23.46 5.47
C ARG A 48 -14.61 -22.41 5.26
N ALA A 49 -13.90 -22.46 4.12
CA ALA A 49 -12.89 -21.49 3.80
C ALA A 49 -13.42 -20.04 3.67
N VAL A 50 -14.65 -19.88 3.14
CA VAL A 50 -15.35 -18.58 3.10
C VAL A 50 -15.65 -18.10 4.51
N LEU A 51 -16.23 -18.93 5.36
CA LEU A 51 -16.53 -18.55 6.76
C LEU A 51 -15.28 -18.16 7.56
N GLU A 52 -14.18 -18.87 7.38
CA GLU A 52 -12.90 -18.53 8.02
C GLU A 52 -12.36 -17.18 7.53
N ARG A 53 -12.45 -16.92 6.22
CA ARG A 53 -12.02 -15.63 5.66
C ARG A 53 -12.91 -14.48 6.10
N ASP A 54 -14.23 -14.68 6.14
CA ASP A 54 -15.18 -13.68 6.61
C ASP A 54 -14.94 -13.34 8.10
N ALA A 55 -14.66 -14.36 8.93
CA ALA A 55 -14.29 -14.14 10.33
C ALA A 55 -12.95 -13.37 10.46
N ALA A 56 -11.96 -13.68 9.62
CA ALA A 56 -10.69 -12.96 9.62
C ALA A 56 -10.86 -11.50 9.17
N ILE A 57 -11.67 -11.26 8.13
CA ILE A 57 -12.00 -9.90 7.67
C ILE A 57 -12.69 -9.10 8.77
N ALA A 58 -13.69 -9.69 9.43
CA ALA A 58 -14.41 -9.03 10.52
C ALA A 58 -13.48 -8.70 11.71
N ALA A 59 -12.54 -9.61 12.04
CA ALA A 59 -11.54 -9.36 13.08
C ALA A 59 -10.58 -8.22 12.70
N MET A 60 -10.10 -8.18 11.44
CA MET A 60 -9.25 -7.12 10.94
C MET A 60 -9.98 -5.77 10.91
N GLN A 61 -11.24 -5.74 10.46
CA GLN A 61 -12.07 -4.53 10.48
C GLN A 61 -12.22 -3.98 11.89
N LYS A 62 -12.52 -4.87 12.86
CA LYS A 62 -12.58 -4.45 14.26
C LYS A 62 -11.25 -3.87 14.76
N GLN A 63 -10.12 -4.48 14.41
CA GLN A 63 -8.80 -3.92 14.79
C GLN A 63 -8.56 -2.55 14.16
N VAL A 64 -8.96 -2.34 12.90
CA VAL A 64 -8.87 -1.03 12.25
C VAL A 64 -9.76 0.00 12.96
N ASP A 65 -11.00 -0.36 13.28
CA ASP A 65 -11.93 0.51 14.00
C ASP A 65 -11.41 0.85 15.41
N ASP A 66 -10.88 -0.14 16.13
CA ASP A 66 -10.28 0.04 17.45
C ASP A 66 -9.05 0.99 17.36
N LEU A 67 -8.20 0.83 16.35
CA LEU A 67 -7.04 1.69 16.12
C LEU A 67 -7.45 3.12 15.71
N GLN A 68 -8.52 3.27 14.91
CA GLN A 68 -9.06 4.57 14.53
C GLN A 68 -9.69 5.28 15.74
N THR A 69 -10.44 4.56 16.56
CA THR A 69 -11.04 5.10 17.80
C THR A 69 -9.96 5.53 18.79
N LEU A 70 -8.93 4.69 18.99
CA LEU A 70 -7.76 5.06 19.78
C LEU A 70 -7.00 6.27 19.19
N GLY A 71 -7.06 6.46 17.88
CA GLY A 71 -6.52 7.63 17.19
C GLY A 71 -7.27 8.92 17.51
N HIS A 72 -8.58 8.86 17.75
CA HIS A 72 -9.41 10.01 18.09
C HIS A 72 -9.24 10.46 19.56
N ASP A 73 -9.04 9.53 20.48
CA ASP A 73 -8.87 9.81 21.91
C ASP A 73 -7.41 10.06 22.33
N ARG A 74 -6.47 9.94 21.38
CA ARG A 74 -5.09 10.31 21.67
C ARG A 74 -4.99 11.83 21.86
N PRO A 75 -4.07 12.33 22.71
CA PRO A 75 -3.73 13.74 22.78
C PRO A 75 -2.97 14.19 21.51
N VAL A 76 -3.45 13.71 20.37
CA VAL A 76 -2.97 14.05 19.01
C VAL A 76 -3.09 15.57 18.82
N ALA A 77 -4.08 16.20 19.45
CA ALA A 77 -4.28 17.64 19.40
C ALA A 77 -3.07 18.45 19.90
N PHE A 78 -2.28 17.91 20.83
CA PHE A 78 -1.10 18.63 21.37
C PHE A 78 0.15 18.50 20.48
N PHE A 79 0.22 17.48 19.63
CA PHE A 79 1.43 17.19 18.86
C PHE A 79 1.16 17.08 17.36
N SER A 80 -0.06 17.39 16.92
CA SER A 80 -0.39 17.33 15.48
C SER A 80 0.02 18.61 14.80
N PRO A 81 0.76 18.53 13.70
CA PRO A 81 1.07 19.70 12.92
C PRO A 81 -0.19 20.23 12.24
N VAL A 82 -0.39 21.54 12.34
CA VAL A 82 -1.48 22.26 11.66
C VAL A 82 -0.96 23.18 10.58
N LYS A 83 0.34 23.46 10.58
CA LYS A 83 1.00 24.34 9.61
C LYS A 83 2.33 23.74 9.19
N LEU A 84 2.69 23.93 7.94
CA LEU A 84 4.02 23.64 7.42
C LEU A 84 4.73 24.96 7.14
N GLU A 85 6.02 25.04 7.49
CA GLU A 85 6.86 26.20 7.21
C GLU A 85 8.17 25.75 6.57
N ILE A 86 8.60 26.46 5.54
CA ILE A 86 9.96 26.38 5.01
C ILE A 86 10.76 27.46 5.73
N ALA A 87 11.80 27.07 6.46
CA ALA A 87 12.60 28.05 7.20
C ALA A 87 13.36 28.98 6.27
N SER A 88 13.54 30.23 6.67
CA SER A 88 14.20 31.29 5.90
C SER A 88 15.68 31.01 5.54
N LEU A 89 16.31 30.08 6.26
CA LEU A 89 17.66 29.60 5.98
C LEU A 89 17.73 28.59 4.83
N SER A 90 16.56 28.16 4.28
CA SER A 90 16.52 27.31 3.10
C SER A 90 17.10 28.04 1.91
N GLY A 91 17.96 27.38 1.13
CA GLY A 91 18.65 28.01 0.00
C GLY A 91 19.68 27.12 -0.63
N GLY A 92 20.51 27.71 -1.46
CA GLY A 92 21.58 27.03 -2.16
C GLY A 92 22.51 26.24 -1.25
N ALA A 93 22.99 25.13 -1.73
CA ALA A 93 23.90 24.24 -1.04
C ALA A 93 24.94 23.66 -2.01
N ASP A 94 26.18 23.67 -1.55
CA ASP A 94 27.31 23.00 -2.19
C ASP A 94 27.46 21.60 -1.58
N TYR A 95 27.31 20.56 -2.40
CA TYR A 95 27.46 19.16 -1.99
C TYR A 95 28.75 18.53 -2.50
N ASP A 96 29.39 19.13 -3.51
CA ASP A 96 30.59 18.57 -4.17
C ASP A 96 31.88 19.32 -3.82
N GLY A 97 31.81 20.42 -3.10
CA GLY A 97 32.94 21.22 -2.65
C GLY A 97 33.56 22.10 -3.75
N LYS A 98 32.85 22.31 -4.86
CA LYS A 98 33.27 23.20 -5.93
C LYS A 98 32.56 24.55 -5.83
N PRO A 99 33.14 25.63 -6.39
CA PRO A 99 32.48 26.92 -6.35
C PRO A 99 31.10 26.94 -6.99
N GLY A 100 30.09 27.40 -6.25
CA GLY A 100 28.68 27.44 -6.64
C GLY A 100 27.84 26.43 -5.90
N ASP A 101 26.50 26.56 -6.01
CA ASP A 101 25.56 25.65 -5.42
C ASP A 101 25.16 24.59 -6.47
N ASP A 102 25.15 23.33 -6.06
CA ASP A 102 24.74 22.20 -6.86
C ASP A 102 23.40 21.60 -6.41
N GLY A 103 22.71 22.29 -5.49
CA GLY A 103 21.39 21.95 -5.03
C GLY A 103 20.80 22.95 -4.05
N ILE A 104 19.68 22.58 -3.47
CA ILE A 104 18.97 23.36 -2.43
C ILE A 104 18.86 22.54 -1.16
N ASN A 105 19.22 23.11 -0.01
CA ASN A 105 18.83 22.58 1.29
C ASN A 105 17.49 23.20 1.70
N VAL A 106 16.50 22.36 1.90
CA VAL A 106 15.17 22.77 2.38
C VAL A 106 15.04 22.39 3.86
N TYR A 107 14.84 23.39 4.71
CA TYR A 107 14.61 23.22 6.14
C TYR A 107 13.12 23.29 6.42
N LEU A 108 12.49 22.10 6.59
CA LEU A 108 11.05 21.98 6.73
C LEU A 108 10.65 21.87 8.19
N ARG A 109 9.67 22.66 8.61
CA ARG A 109 9.20 22.81 9.98
C ARG A 109 7.68 22.55 10.06
N PRO A 110 7.25 21.34 10.42
CA PRO A 110 5.87 21.13 10.83
C PRO A 110 5.63 21.83 12.17
N LYS A 111 4.57 22.65 12.26
CA LYS A 111 4.20 23.40 13.45
C LYS A 111 2.83 23.01 13.95
N ASP A 112 2.68 22.93 15.27
CA ASP A 112 1.40 22.73 15.94
C ASP A 112 0.55 24.03 16.01
N ALA A 113 -0.56 23.96 16.74
CA ALA A 113 -1.47 25.09 16.92
C ALA A 113 -0.85 26.26 17.71
N ASP A 114 0.11 25.97 18.59
CA ASP A 114 0.80 26.97 19.40
C ASP A 114 1.98 27.62 18.65
N GLY A 115 2.33 27.06 17.49
CA GLY A 115 3.41 27.52 16.62
C GLY A 115 4.75 26.85 16.90
N ASP A 116 4.78 25.89 17.80
CA ASP A 116 5.97 25.10 18.11
C ASP A 116 6.26 24.08 17.03
N VAL A 117 7.55 23.82 16.79
CA VAL A 117 7.97 22.82 15.80
C VAL A 117 7.87 21.42 16.39
N VAL A 118 7.08 20.57 15.74
CA VAL A 118 6.84 19.20 16.20
C VAL A 118 7.55 18.17 15.33
N LYS A 119 8.13 17.16 15.98
CA LYS A 119 8.72 16.01 15.32
C LYS A 119 7.68 14.91 15.21
N VAL A 120 7.06 14.77 14.04
CA VAL A 120 6.06 13.75 13.77
C VAL A 120 6.47 12.89 12.59
N PRO A 121 6.07 11.59 12.55
CA PRO A 121 6.34 10.74 11.40
C PRO A 121 5.51 11.21 10.21
N GLY A 122 6.16 11.38 9.07
CA GLY A 122 5.50 11.85 7.85
C GLY A 122 6.24 11.46 6.60
N ARG A 123 5.59 11.63 5.47
CA ARG A 123 6.22 11.59 4.15
C ARG A 123 6.32 13.00 3.62
N MET A 124 7.40 13.29 2.91
CA MET A 124 7.63 14.63 2.40
C MET A 124 7.91 14.60 0.91
N LYS A 125 7.41 15.61 0.22
CA LYS A 125 7.69 15.84 -1.19
C LYS A 125 8.13 17.29 -1.35
N VAL A 126 9.18 17.50 -2.11
CA VAL A 126 9.70 18.84 -2.43
C VAL A 126 9.77 18.99 -3.93
N GLN A 127 9.28 20.10 -4.44
CA GLN A 127 9.37 20.49 -5.84
C GLN A 127 10.12 21.82 -5.94
N LEU A 128 11.11 21.87 -6.80
CA LEU A 128 11.83 23.08 -7.18
C LEU A 128 11.28 23.59 -8.51
N THR A 129 10.85 24.84 -8.56
CA THR A 129 10.25 25.45 -9.76
C THR A 129 10.93 26.77 -10.08
N ASP A 130 11.29 26.94 -11.34
CA ASP A 130 11.72 28.21 -11.91
C ASP A 130 10.48 28.99 -12.38
N ASN A 131 10.20 30.08 -11.70
CA ASN A 131 9.09 30.98 -11.99
C ASN A 131 9.56 32.27 -12.70
N THR A 132 10.75 32.29 -13.30
CA THR A 132 11.22 33.47 -14.05
C THR A 132 10.22 33.88 -15.14
N ASN A 133 9.54 32.92 -15.75
CA ASN A 133 8.40 33.16 -16.62
C ASN A 133 7.11 32.65 -15.94
N LEU A 134 6.31 33.57 -15.42
CA LEU A 134 5.06 33.25 -14.73
C LEU A 134 4.02 32.54 -15.62
N ASN A 135 4.08 32.72 -16.95
CA ASN A 135 3.17 32.09 -17.88
C ASN A 135 3.57 30.61 -18.18
N THR A 136 4.83 30.26 -17.96
CA THR A 136 5.35 28.93 -18.22
C THR A 136 6.35 28.54 -17.14
N PRO A 137 5.87 28.23 -15.91
CA PRO A 137 6.73 27.78 -14.83
C PRO A 137 7.39 26.46 -15.22
N ARG A 138 8.69 26.34 -14.93
CA ARG A 138 9.50 25.18 -15.27
C ARG A 138 9.91 24.41 -14.03
N ILE A 139 9.54 23.14 -13.92
CA ILE A 139 9.98 22.26 -12.85
C ILE A 139 11.45 21.91 -13.07
N ILE A 140 12.29 22.21 -12.08
CA ILE A 140 13.72 21.88 -12.04
C ILE A 140 13.94 20.48 -11.49
N GLY A 141 13.23 20.12 -10.41
CA GLY A 141 13.34 18.80 -9.79
C GLY A 141 12.17 18.50 -8.83
N VAL A 142 11.93 17.21 -8.61
CA VAL A 142 10.95 16.71 -7.65
C VAL A 142 11.63 15.64 -6.82
N TYR A 143 11.51 15.74 -5.48
CA TYR A 143 12.16 14.88 -4.52
C TYR A 143 11.11 14.31 -3.56
N SER A 144 11.12 13.00 -3.39
CA SER A 144 10.21 12.29 -2.47
C SER A 144 11.01 11.64 -1.36
N PHE A 145 10.54 11.81 -0.14
CA PHE A 145 11.10 11.26 1.09
C PHE A 145 10.03 10.39 1.76
N ASP A 146 9.93 9.15 1.30
CA ASP A 146 8.87 8.20 1.70
C ASP A 146 9.34 7.18 2.72
N ASN A 147 10.65 6.92 2.81
CA ASN A 147 11.24 6.00 3.75
C ASN A 147 11.36 6.66 5.14
N LEU A 148 10.61 6.14 6.13
CA LEU A 148 10.56 6.71 7.48
C LEU A 148 11.91 6.72 8.20
N GLU A 149 12.79 5.73 7.94
CA GLU A 149 14.12 5.69 8.53
C GLU A 149 15.02 6.78 7.96
N GLU A 150 14.92 7.05 6.67
CA GLU A 150 15.61 8.16 6.01
C GLU A 150 15.08 9.50 6.53
N VAL A 151 13.76 9.68 6.57
CA VAL A 151 13.10 10.86 7.11
C VAL A 151 13.54 11.11 8.54
N ARG A 152 13.60 10.10 9.40
CA ARG A 152 14.06 10.21 10.77
C ARG A 152 15.49 10.78 10.88
N ARG A 153 16.37 10.43 9.95
CA ARG A 153 17.77 10.88 9.91
C ARG A 153 17.90 12.33 9.43
N THR A 154 16.92 12.86 8.70
CA THR A 154 16.93 14.26 8.27
C THR A 154 16.56 15.24 9.37
N TRP A 155 16.02 14.73 10.50
CA TRP A 155 15.66 15.58 11.63
C TRP A 155 16.87 16.15 12.33
N HIS A 156 16.89 17.48 12.43
CA HIS A 156 17.85 18.24 13.23
C HIS A 156 17.13 18.92 14.40
N GLY A 157 17.59 18.68 15.63
CA GLY A 157 16.92 19.16 16.85
C GLY A 157 17.91 19.57 17.93
N LYS A 158 18.93 20.36 17.57
CA LYS A 158 19.96 20.84 18.52
C LYS A 158 19.98 22.37 18.56
N LEU A 159 20.29 22.93 19.76
CA LEU A 159 20.59 24.35 19.96
C LEU A 159 19.52 25.31 19.41
N GLY A 160 18.22 25.00 19.63
CA GLY A 160 17.14 25.92 19.25
C GLY A 160 16.75 25.88 17.78
N THR A 161 17.38 25.02 16.96
CA THR A 161 17.00 24.79 15.57
C THR A 161 16.35 23.42 15.42
N GLN A 162 15.06 23.42 15.14
CA GLN A 162 14.29 22.17 14.95
C GLN A 162 13.70 22.18 13.54
N HIS A 163 14.12 21.22 12.71
CA HIS A 163 13.65 21.09 11.33
C HIS A 163 14.05 19.75 10.72
N PHE A 164 13.40 19.36 9.64
CA PHE A 164 13.90 18.35 8.73
C PHE A 164 14.80 19.01 7.68
N THR A 165 16.00 18.48 7.47
CA THR A 165 16.92 18.92 6.43
C THR A 165 16.78 18.05 5.20
N LEU A 166 16.20 18.58 4.14
CA LEU A 166 15.95 17.88 2.89
C LEU A 166 16.93 18.34 1.84
N LYS A 167 17.78 17.45 1.36
CA LYS A 167 18.76 17.73 0.32
C LYS A 167 18.11 17.51 -1.06
N CYS A 168 18.17 18.55 -1.90
CA CYS A 168 17.58 18.57 -3.23
C CYS A 168 18.65 18.94 -4.27
N PRO A 169 19.53 17.99 -4.69
CA PRO A 169 20.57 18.26 -5.67
C PRO A 169 19.97 18.60 -7.04
N PHE A 170 20.57 19.53 -7.78
CA PHE A 170 20.09 19.84 -9.13
C PHE A 170 20.32 18.65 -10.06
N PRO A 171 19.31 18.26 -10.86
CA PRO A 171 19.50 17.22 -11.85
C PRO A 171 20.52 17.63 -12.89
N GLY A 172 21.40 16.69 -13.29
CA GLY A 172 22.43 16.96 -14.29
C GLY A 172 21.86 17.43 -15.64
N GLY A 173 22.47 18.44 -16.23
CA GLY A 173 22.07 18.96 -17.54
C GLY A 173 20.86 19.90 -17.53
N VAL A 174 20.28 20.22 -16.36
CA VAL A 174 19.20 21.20 -16.25
C VAL A 174 19.78 22.63 -16.25
N ALA A 175 19.28 23.47 -17.15
CA ALA A 175 19.64 24.89 -17.13
C ALA A 175 19.00 25.59 -15.91
N LEU A 176 19.81 26.22 -15.07
CA LEU A 176 19.35 26.98 -13.93
C LEU A 176 18.89 28.39 -14.32
N PRO A 177 17.95 29.02 -13.60
CA PRO A 177 17.49 30.37 -13.93
C PRO A 177 18.56 31.42 -13.68
N ALA A 178 18.70 32.39 -14.59
CA ALA A 178 19.62 33.52 -14.43
C ALA A 178 19.24 34.42 -13.24
N SER A 179 17.99 34.37 -12.78
CA SER A 179 17.51 35.09 -11.59
C SER A 179 18.16 34.63 -10.29
N ARG A 180 18.81 33.45 -10.29
CA ARG A 180 19.36 32.79 -9.11
C ARG A 180 18.34 32.57 -7.99
N THR A 181 17.08 32.40 -8.37
CA THR A 181 15.95 32.24 -7.46
C THR A 181 15.07 31.11 -7.96
N LEU A 182 14.62 30.27 -7.04
CA LEU A 182 13.66 29.18 -7.29
C LEU A 182 12.52 29.23 -6.28
N VAL A 183 11.36 28.79 -6.68
CA VAL A 183 10.27 28.53 -5.76
C VAL A 183 10.35 27.08 -5.29
N VAL A 184 10.47 26.91 -3.99
CA VAL A 184 10.36 25.61 -3.30
C VAL A 184 8.93 25.43 -2.87
N SER A 185 8.29 24.37 -3.33
CA SER A 185 6.98 23.90 -2.85
C SER A 185 7.20 22.60 -2.11
N ALA A 186 6.72 22.53 -0.86
CA ALA A 186 6.85 21.36 0.00
C ALA A 186 5.49 20.84 0.43
N GLU A 187 5.33 19.54 0.45
CA GLU A 187 4.18 18.80 0.98
C GLU A 187 4.65 17.91 2.12
N PHE A 188 3.90 17.84 3.18
CA PHE A 188 4.11 16.97 4.33
C PHE A 188 2.83 16.20 4.62
N LEU A 189 2.86 14.88 4.45
CA LEU A 189 1.78 13.99 4.86
C LEU A 189 2.06 13.47 6.27
N ASP A 190 1.29 13.95 7.24
CA ASP A 190 1.32 13.44 8.60
C ASP A 190 0.70 12.03 8.64
N LEU A 191 1.49 11.04 9.02
CA LEU A 191 1.04 9.64 9.09
C LEU A 191 0.21 9.32 10.34
N LEU A 192 0.17 10.21 11.32
CA LEU A 192 -0.66 10.03 12.52
C LEU A 192 -2.11 10.47 12.28
N THR A 193 -2.29 11.54 11.51
CA THR A 193 -3.61 12.13 11.25
C THR A 193 -4.11 11.92 9.82
N GLY A 194 -3.23 11.53 8.89
CA GLY A 194 -3.52 11.45 7.47
C GLY A 194 -3.66 12.83 6.77
N LYS A 195 -3.38 13.93 7.47
CA LYS A 195 -3.47 15.28 6.91
C LYS A 195 -2.26 15.62 6.07
N THR A 196 -2.49 16.28 4.94
CA THR A 196 -1.44 16.85 4.11
C THR A 196 -1.34 18.35 4.35
N LEU A 197 -0.14 18.81 4.68
CA LEU A 197 0.20 20.21 4.84
C LEU A 197 1.11 20.65 3.71
N THR A 198 0.95 21.90 3.26
CA THR A 198 1.75 22.46 2.17
C THR A 198 2.39 23.78 2.58
N ALA A 199 3.57 24.05 2.02
CA ALA A 199 4.25 25.33 2.14
C ALA A 199 4.96 25.67 0.83
N SER A 200 5.12 26.96 0.55
CA SER A 200 5.90 27.43 -0.60
C SER A 200 6.70 28.66 -0.20
N GLN A 201 7.95 28.72 -0.69
CA GLN A 201 8.86 29.82 -0.42
C GLN A 201 9.82 30.01 -1.57
N GLU A 202 10.14 31.27 -1.85
CA GLU A 202 11.22 31.63 -2.77
C GLU A 202 12.59 31.49 -2.06
N VAL A 203 13.53 30.83 -2.71
CA VAL A 203 14.87 30.60 -2.19
C VAL A 203 15.91 31.06 -3.21
N LYS A 204 17.06 31.53 -2.70
CA LYS A 204 18.20 31.97 -3.51
C LYS A 204 19.30 30.92 -3.54
N PHE A 205 20.05 30.88 -4.61
CA PHE A 205 21.22 30.02 -4.78
C PHE A 205 22.32 30.73 -5.58
N ALA A 206 23.56 30.27 -5.40
CA ALA A 206 24.72 30.76 -6.18
C ALA A 206 24.92 29.85 -7.38
N VAL A 207 25.02 30.45 -8.59
CA VAL A 207 25.34 29.69 -9.80
C VAL A 207 26.84 29.35 -9.77
N PRO A 208 27.23 28.11 -10.13
CA PRO A 208 28.63 27.75 -10.32
C PRO A 208 29.30 28.75 -11.25
N SER A 209 30.47 29.23 -10.84
CA SER A 209 31.31 30.05 -11.74
C SER A 209 31.78 29.16 -12.89
N PRO A 210 31.76 29.63 -14.14
CA PRO A 210 32.23 28.89 -15.30
C PRO A 210 33.73 28.54 -15.22
#